data_8c14cc57e0a0a6b640e411f939ec0114
#
_entry.id   8c14cc57e0a0a6b640e411f939ec0114
#
_cell.length_a   1.000
_cell.length_b   1.000
_cell.length_c   1.000
_cell.angle_alpha   90.00
_cell.angle_beta   90.00
_cell.angle_gamma   90.00
#
_symmetry.space_group_name_H-M   'P 1'
#
loop_
_entity.id
_entity.type
_entity.pdbx_description
1 polymer ?
#
loop_
_entity_poly.entity_id
_entity_poly.type
_entity_poly.pdbx_seq_one_letter_code
_entity_poly.pdbx_strand_id
1 'polypeptide(L)'
;LAYRALVFFDLDATLMNAQSRIDLDVQVAVRSLRAQNVLPIISTGRSPSEVLNIFLQTGINSFVSLNGAYVVYNGQPIYQGNIDQTLVGKITTIAEEHGDAVAYYNDKGYRVSRMTDTVKKQYQYVNAPEPEVDPDFYKSNPVYMLLIITKDNDKRYIYPYGEQLTFYRNSPYSMDTILKGESKQFGINTLIKKMGLEDVPTYAFGDGTNDIPMLNTVDHPIAMGNGITAVKDRAEYITAKNTEGGIIQGLRHFNLLR
;
A
#
# COMPACT_ATOMS: atom_id res chain seq x y z
N LEU A 1 -18.13 17.08 -11.50
CA LEU A 1 -18.65 15.81 -12.02
C LEU A 1 -18.84 14.88 -10.83
N ALA A 2 -20.09 14.43 -10.60
CA ALA A 2 -20.37 13.45 -9.55
C ALA A 2 -19.88 12.07 -10.02
N TYR A 3 -19.01 11.42 -9.23
CA TYR A 3 -18.63 10.04 -9.47
C TYR A 3 -19.82 9.12 -9.16
N ARG A 4 -19.99 8.07 -9.96
CA ARG A 4 -20.98 7.01 -9.70
C ARG A 4 -20.43 5.85 -8.90
N ALA A 5 -19.08 5.74 -8.80
CA ALA A 5 -18.37 4.72 -8.02
C ALA A 5 -16.92 5.14 -7.75
N LEU A 6 -16.38 4.67 -6.62
CA LEU A 6 -14.96 4.69 -6.29
C LEU A 6 -14.44 3.26 -6.35
N VAL A 7 -13.32 3.02 -7.03
CA VAL A 7 -12.73 1.67 -7.11
C VAL A 7 -11.29 1.72 -6.61
N PHE A 8 -11.04 1.04 -5.52
CA PHE A 8 -9.73 0.91 -4.91
C PHE A 8 -9.05 -0.37 -5.40
N PHE A 9 -7.83 -0.25 -5.87
CA PHE A 9 -7.02 -1.37 -6.33
C PHE A 9 -5.78 -1.52 -5.46
N ASP A 10 -5.59 -2.69 -4.88
CA ASP A 10 -4.26 -3.08 -4.46
C ASP A 10 -3.36 -3.30 -5.69
N LEU A 11 -2.05 -3.30 -5.52
CA LEU A 11 -1.08 -3.45 -6.61
C LEU A 11 -0.53 -4.86 -6.73
N ASP A 12 0.20 -5.32 -5.72
CA ASP A 12 0.97 -6.54 -5.79
C ASP A 12 0.04 -7.77 -5.81
N ALA A 13 0.16 -8.62 -6.83
CA ALA A 13 -0.73 -9.76 -7.06
C ALA A 13 -2.23 -9.41 -7.22
N THR A 14 -2.57 -8.13 -7.36
CA THR A 14 -3.92 -7.63 -7.66
C THR A 14 -3.93 -6.93 -9.01
N LEU A 15 -3.52 -5.66 -9.09
CA LEU A 15 -3.48 -4.92 -10.36
C LEU A 15 -2.26 -5.32 -11.21
N MET A 16 -1.16 -5.69 -10.55
CA MET A 16 0.09 -6.13 -11.19
C MET A 16 0.18 -7.65 -11.28
N ASN A 17 0.79 -8.12 -12.38
CA ASN A 17 1.17 -9.51 -12.58
C ASN A 17 2.47 -9.88 -11.82
N ALA A 18 2.92 -11.15 -11.93
CA ALA A 18 4.10 -11.67 -11.25
C ALA A 18 5.43 -10.98 -11.65
N GLN A 19 5.45 -10.22 -12.75
CA GLN A 19 6.59 -9.42 -13.21
C GLN A 19 6.52 -7.96 -12.73
N SER A 20 5.63 -7.65 -11.77
CA SER A 20 5.37 -6.29 -11.28
C SER A 20 4.98 -5.31 -12.38
N ARG A 21 4.21 -5.78 -13.37
CA ARG A 21 3.71 -4.99 -14.50
C ARG A 21 2.19 -5.10 -14.57
N ILE A 22 1.55 -4.07 -15.11
CA ILE A 22 0.13 -4.11 -15.44
C ILE A 22 -0.01 -4.54 -16.90
N ASP A 23 -0.82 -5.56 -17.15
CA ASP A 23 -1.11 -6.03 -18.50
C ASP A 23 -1.84 -4.95 -19.30
N LEU A 24 -1.61 -4.89 -20.62
CA LEU A 24 -2.08 -3.79 -21.46
C LEU A 24 -3.61 -3.65 -21.46
N ASP A 25 -4.32 -4.74 -21.48
CA ASP A 25 -5.79 -4.78 -21.40
C ASP A 25 -6.33 -4.23 -20.07
N VAL A 26 -5.64 -4.52 -18.97
CA VAL A 26 -5.95 -3.95 -17.65
C VAL A 26 -5.66 -2.44 -17.63
N GLN A 27 -4.54 -1.98 -18.22
CA GLN A 27 -4.25 -0.55 -18.35
C GLN A 27 -5.37 0.19 -19.10
N VAL A 28 -5.80 -0.37 -20.24
CA VAL A 28 -6.89 0.19 -21.06
C VAL A 28 -8.19 0.22 -20.28
N ALA A 29 -8.56 -0.88 -19.59
CA ALA A 29 -9.76 -0.97 -18.79
C ALA A 29 -9.76 0.10 -17.67
N VAL A 30 -8.69 0.21 -16.89
CA VAL A 30 -8.59 1.16 -15.79
C VAL A 30 -8.64 2.61 -16.29
N ARG A 31 -7.94 2.93 -17.38
CA ARG A 31 -8.01 4.27 -18.00
C ARG A 31 -9.44 4.64 -18.44
N SER A 32 -10.22 3.68 -18.90
CA SER A 32 -11.59 3.92 -19.38
C SER A 32 -12.59 4.21 -18.26
N LEU A 33 -12.30 3.87 -17.01
CA LEU A 33 -13.20 4.06 -15.87
C LEU A 33 -13.60 5.52 -15.67
N ARG A 34 -12.66 6.46 -15.81
CA ARG A 34 -12.94 7.90 -15.65
C ARG A 34 -13.96 8.43 -16.67
N ALA A 35 -13.92 7.93 -17.89
CA ALA A 35 -14.90 8.28 -18.91
C ALA A 35 -16.32 7.79 -18.58
N GLN A 36 -16.42 6.85 -17.65
CA GLN A 36 -17.67 6.28 -17.15
C GLN A 36 -18.05 6.83 -15.76
N ASN A 37 -17.46 7.95 -15.34
CA ASN A 37 -17.63 8.57 -14.01
C ASN A 37 -17.28 7.64 -12.84
N VAL A 38 -16.36 6.72 -13.04
CA VAL A 38 -15.77 5.86 -12.00
C VAL A 38 -14.39 6.39 -11.66
N LEU A 39 -14.11 6.65 -10.39
CA LEU A 39 -12.80 7.10 -9.93
C LEU A 39 -11.94 5.90 -9.55
N PRO A 40 -10.91 5.55 -10.34
CA PRO A 40 -9.93 4.54 -9.94
C PRO A 40 -8.92 5.14 -8.95
N ILE A 41 -8.62 4.41 -7.89
CA ILE A 41 -7.71 4.79 -6.80
C ILE A 41 -6.79 3.61 -6.50
N ILE A 42 -5.49 3.85 -6.40
CA ILE A 42 -4.54 2.82 -5.93
C ILE A 42 -4.53 2.82 -4.39
N SER A 43 -4.46 1.62 -3.78
CA SER A 43 -4.30 1.44 -2.33
C SER A 43 -3.21 0.40 -2.06
N THR A 44 -2.00 0.85 -1.67
CA THR A 44 -0.79 0.02 -1.63
C THR A 44 0.09 0.26 -0.40
N GLY A 45 0.91 -0.72 -0.04
CA GLY A 45 2.01 -0.55 0.91
C GLY A 45 3.23 0.16 0.31
N ARG A 46 3.37 0.19 -1.02
CA ARG A 46 4.50 0.83 -1.69
C ARG A 46 4.48 2.35 -1.54
N SER A 47 5.66 2.97 -1.63
CA SER A 47 5.78 4.43 -1.69
C SER A 47 5.40 4.97 -3.08
N PRO A 48 5.03 6.27 -3.18
CA PRO A 48 4.73 6.89 -4.47
C PRO A 48 5.87 6.78 -5.48
N SER A 49 7.12 6.86 -5.04
CA SER A 49 8.30 6.76 -5.90
C SER A 49 8.48 5.36 -6.52
N GLU A 50 8.07 4.32 -5.83
CA GLU A 50 8.14 2.93 -6.33
C GLU A 50 7.07 2.62 -7.38
N VAL A 51 6.00 3.41 -7.42
CA VAL A 51 4.83 3.15 -8.30
C VAL A 51 4.58 4.23 -9.34
N LEU A 52 5.53 5.14 -9.54
CA LEU A 52 5.40 6.24 -10.50
C LEU A 52 5.04 5.75 -11.91
N ASN A 53 5.66 4.66 -12.38
CA ASN A 53 5.35 4.06 -13.67
C ASN A 53 3.91 3.54 -13.76
N ILE A 54 3.35 3.07 -12.65
CA ILE A 54 1.97 2.60 -12.58
C ILE A 54 1.00 3.76 -12.77
N PHE A 55 1.27 4.91 -12.14
CA PHE A 55 0.48 6.13 -12.36
C PHE A 55 0.51 6.58 -13.82
N LEU A 56 1.68 6.54 -14.46
CA LEU A 56 1.83 6.88 -15.88
C LEU A 56 1.09 5.90 -16.80
N GLN A 57 1.11 4.60 -16.47
CA GLN A 57 0.44 3.56 -17.27
C GLN A 57 -1.09 3.60 -17.13
N THR A 58 -1.61 3.89 -15.94
CA THR A 58 -3.04 3.84 -15.65
C THR A 58 -3.76 5.19 -15.75
N GLY A 59 -3.02 6.29 -15.69
CA GLY A 59 -3.59 7.64 -15.56
C GLY A 59 -4.20 7.91 -14.19
N ILE A 60 -4.01 7.03 -13.21
CA ILE A 60 -4.46 7.24 -11.84
C ILE A 60 -3.60 8.33 -11.19
N ASN A 61 -4.25 9.29 -10.53
CA ASN A 61 -3.60 10.37 -9.80
C ASN A 61 -4.19 10.57 -8.39
N SER A 62 -4.96 9.59 -7.93
CA SER A 62 -5.49 9.52 -6.56
C SER A 62 -5.07 8.19 -5.96
N PHE A 63 -4.45 8.20 -4.78
CA PHE A 63 -3.93 6.97 -4.20
C PHE A 63 -3.77 7.06 -2.68
N VAL A 64 -3.85 5.90 -2.06
CA VAL A 64 -3.49 5.61 -0.67
C VAL A 64 -2.22 4.77 -0.73
N SER A 65 -1.11 5.27 -0.23
CA SER A 65 0.19 4.61 -0.24
C SER A 65 0.78 4.46 1.16
N LEU A 66 1.87 3.72 1.29
CA LEU A 66 2.54 3.43 2.55
C LEU A 66 1.53 2.89 3.60
N ASN A 67 0.66 1.94 3.17
CA ASN A 67 -0.39 1.35 4.00
C ASN A 67 -1.33 2.38 4.68
N GLY A 68 -1.59 3.53 4.03
CA GLY A 68 -2.49 4.57 4.54
C GLY A 68 -1.79 5.78 5.13
N ALA A 69 -0.47 5.73 5.33
CA ALA A 69 0.30 6.83 5.90
C ALA A 69 0.46 8.03 4.96
N TYR A 70 0.20 7.84 3.65
CA TYR A 70 0.27 8.93 2.67
C TYR A 70 -0.89 8.84 1.68
N VAL A 71 -1.73 9.88 1.63
CA VAL A 71 -2.93 9.90 0.80
C VAL A 71 -2.92 11.10 -0.13
N VAL A 72 -3.17 10.84 -1.42
CA VAL A 72 -3.21 11.84 -2.49
C VAL A 72 -4.57 11.79 -3.20
N TYR A 73 -5.16 12.94 -3.47
CA TYR A 73 -6.34 13.08 -4.31
C TYR A 73 -6.08 14.05 -5.45
N ASN A 74 -6.31 13.61 -6.69
CA ASN A 74 -6.07 14.39 -7.90
C ASN A 74 -4.66 15.05 -7.93
N GLY A 75 -3.63 14.30 -7.51
CA GLY A 75 -2.24 14.75 -7.49
C GLY A 75 -1.88 15.66 -6.30
N GLN A 76 -2.80 15.96 -5.39
CA GLN A 76 -2.54 16.78 -4.21
C GLN A 76 -2.50 15.93 -2.94
N PRO A 77 -1.46 16.02 -2.12
CA PRO A 77 -1.40 15.36 -0.82
C PRO A 77 -2.51 15.91 0.10
N ILE A 78 -3.32 14.99 0.65
CA ILE A 78 -4.39 15.34 1.61
C ILE A 78 -4.15 14.76 3.00
N TYR A 79 -3.25 13.80 3.14
CA TYR A 79 -2.80 13.24 4.43
C TYR A 79 -1.34 12.80 4.36
N GLN A 80 -0.61 13.03 5.45
CA GLN A 80 0.79 12.67 5.63
C GLN A 80 1.01 12.27 7.09
N GLY A 81 1.13 10.97 7.37
CA GLY A 81 1.33 10.39 8.69
C GLY A 81 2.81 10.44 9.10
N ASN A 82 3.28 11.55 9.64
CA ASN A 82 4.68 11.71 10.00
C ASN A 82 4.98 11.07 11.37
N ILE A 83 5.84 10.05 11.39
CA ILE A 83 6.31 9.42 12.62
C ILE A 83 7.28 10.39 13.33
N ASP A 84 7.10 10.56 14.65
CA ASP A 84 7.95 11.44 15.45
C ASP A 84 9.44 11.09 15.32
N GLN A 85 10.27 12.08 15.08
CA GLN A 85 11.70 11.92 14.84
C GLN A 85 12.42 11.24 16.01
N THR A 86 11.99 11.52 17.24
CA THR A 86 12.57 10.90 18.44
C THR A 86 12.22 9.41 18.49
N LEU A 87 11.00 9.05 18.08
CA LEU A 87 10.56 7.66 18.02
C LEU A 87 11.33 6.90 16.94
N VAL A 88 11.50 7.48 15.76
CA VAL A 88 12.33 6.92 14.69
C VAL A 88 13.75 6.66 15.17
N GLY A 89 14.36 7.66 15.85
CA GLY A 89 15.71 7.53 16.42
C GLY A 89 15.84 6.39 17.43
N LYS A 90 14.87 6.24 18.34
CA LYS A 90 14.86 5.12 19.31
C LYS A 90 14.81 3.75 18.61
N ILE A 91 13.95 3.60 17.61
CA ILE A 91 13.82 2.35 16.85
C ILE A 91 15.09 2.05 16.08
N THR A 92 15.70 3.06 15.46
CA THR A 92 16.97 2.94 14.75
C THR A 92 18.09 2.48 15.69
N THR A 93 18.21 3.06 16.87
CA THR A 93 19.21 2.66 17.86
C THR A 93 19.03 1.18 18.27
N ILE A 94 17.81 0.76 18.57
CA ILE A 94 17.53 -0.65 18.91
C ILE A 94 17.90 -1.58 17.76
N ALA A 95 17.58 -1.20 16.53
CA ALA A 95 17.93 -2.00 15.34
C ALA A 95 19.45 -2.14 15.18
N GLU A 96 20.19 -1.05 15.35
CA GLU A 96 21.66 -1.06 15.28
C GLU A 96 22.31 -1.93 16.35
N GLU A 97 21.85 -1.84 17.59
CA GLU A 97 22.34 -2.65 18.73
C GLU A 97 22.17 -4.16 18.51
N HIS A 98 21.18 -4.55 17.72
CA HIS A 98 20.85 -5.97 17.47
C HIS A 98 21.24 -6.47 16.07
N GLY A 99 21.95 -5.65 15.28
CA GLY A 99 22.37 -6.02 13.94
C GLY A 99 21.27 -6.01 12.89
N ASP A 100 20.10 -5.47 13.24
CA ASP A 100 18.98 -5.20 12.33
C ASP A 100 19.21 -3.89 11.56
N ALA A 101 18.29 -3.54 10.65
CA ALA A 101 18.30 -2.28 9.94
C ALA A 101 16.92 -1.68 9.87
N VAL A 102 16.85 -0.36 9.67
CA VAL A 102 15.59 0.36 9.46
C VAL A 102 15.67 1.10 8.12
N ALA A 103 14.67 0.92 7.27
CA ALA A 103 14.52 1.80 6.12
C ALA A 103 13.43 2.84 6.41
N TYR A 104 13.71 4.08 6.01
CA TYR A 104 12.88 5.26 6.20
C TYR A 104 12.20 5.61 4.88
N TYR A 105 10.88 5.60 4.86
CA TYR A 105 10.08 5.83 3.67
C TYR A 105 9.33 7.15 3.73
N ASN A 106 9.35 7.89 2.62
CA ASN A 106 8.48 9.04 2.39
C ASN A 106 7.98 9.07 0.94
N ASP A 107 7.36 10.17 0.52
CA ASP A 107 6.83 10.35 -0.83
C ASP A 107 7.91 10.43 -1.93
N LYS A 108 9.15 10.77 -1.56
CA LYS A 108 10.28 10.91 -2.50
C LYS A 108 11.11 9.65 -2.66
N GLY A 109 10.96 8.68 -1.76
CA GLY A 109 11.71 7.43 -1.80
C GLY A 109 12.03 6.89 -0.42
N TYR A 110 13.11 6.14 -0.35
CA TYR A 110 13.54 5.49 0.88
C TYR A 110 15.07 5.50 1.03
N ARG A 111 15.52 5.43 2.29
CA ARG A 111 16.92 5.27 2.68
C ARG A 111 17.01 4.21 3.77
N VAL A 112 18.16 3.58 3.93
CA VAL A 112 18.36 2.56 4.98
C VAL A 112 19.43 3.01 5.98
N SER A 113 19.22 2.69 7.25
CA SER A 113 20.15 3.04 8.33
C SER A 113 21.53 2.39 8.14
N ARG A 114 21.56 1.18 7.61
CA ARG A 114 22.81 0.42 7.32
C ARG A 114 22.55 -0.68 6.31
N MET A 115 23.57 -1.05 5.54
CA MET A 115 23.51 -2.19 4.65
C MET A 115 23.85 -3.49 5.40
N THR A 116 22.97 -4.48 5.33
CA THR A 116 23.17 -5.83 5.89
C THR A 116 22.78 -6.87 4.84
N ASP A 117 23.17 -8.14 5.05
CA ASP A 117 22.71 -9.23 4.18
C ASP A 117 21.19 -9.40 4.19
N THR A 118 20.55 -9.10 5.33
CA THR A 118 19.07 -9.13 5.45
C THR A 118 18.45 -8.02 4.63
N VAL A 119 19.03 -6.81 4.58
CA VAL A 119 18.61 -5.72 3.69
C VAL A 119 18.65 -6.15 2.24
N LYS A 120 19.79 -6.70 1.78
CA LYS A 120 19.93 -7.19 0.40
C LYS A 120 18.86 -8.23 0.06
N LYS A 121 18.64 -9.20 0.95
CA LYS A 121 17.61 -10.24 0.77
C LYS A 121 16.21 -9.67 0.73
N GLN A 122 15.90 -8.67 1.56
CA GLN A 122 14.60 -8.00 1.55
C GLN A 122 14.33 -7.33 0.20
N TYR A 123 15.27 -6.51 -0.29
CA TYR A 123 15.06 -5.78 -1.55
C TYR A 123 15.10 -6.71 -2.77
N GLN A 124 15.88 -7.77 -2.72
CA GLN A 124 15.83 -8.85 -3.72
C GLN A 124 14.46 -9.58 -3.71
N TYR A 125 13.91 -9.87 -2.51
CA TYR A 125 12.63 -10.54 -2.35
C TYR A 125 11.48 -9.76 -2.96
N VAL A 126 11.46 -8.43 -2.77
CA VAL A 126 10.43 -7.54 -3.33
C VAL A 126 10.78 -7.03 -4.75
N ASN A 127 11.85 -7.54 -5.35
CA ASN A 127 12.34 -7.13 -6.68
C ASN A 127 12.52 -5.61 -6.83
N ALA A 128 13.07 -4.98 -5.79
CA ALA A 128 13.36 -3.55 -5.74
C ALA A 128 14.86 -3.27 -5.72
N PRO A 129 15.32 -2.08 -6.16
CA PRO A 129 16.71 -1.67 -6.06
C PRO A 129 17.19 -1.63 -4.61
N GLU A 130 18.45 -1.96 -4.38
CA GLU A 130 19.08 -1.78 -3.06
C GLU A 130 19.03 -0.30 -2.67
N PRO A 131 18.65 0.01 -1.40
CA PRO A 131 18.55 1.39 -0.93
C PRO A 131 19.93 2.02 -0.74
N GLU A 132 19.99 3.33 -0.90
CA GLU A 132 21.15 4.09 -0.44
C GLU A 132 21.16 4.14 1.10
N VAL A 133 22.37 4.07 1.67
CA VAL A 133 22.57 4.16 3.13
C VAL A 133 22.62 5.63 3.54
N ASP A 134 21.68 6.01 4.39
CA ASP A 134 21.65 7.32 5.08
C ASP A 134 21.04 7.13 6.47
N PRO A 135 21.85 6.88 7.51
CA PRO A 135 21.36 6.65 8.87
C PRO A 135 20.73 7.89 9.48
N ASP A 136 21.02 9.07 8.96
CA ASP A 136 20.54 10.36 9.46
C ASP A 136 19.38 10.94 8.66
N PHE A 137 18.88 10.22 7.65
CA PHE A 137 17.80 10.66 6.77
C PHE A 137 16.61 11.26 7.54
N TYR A 138 16.18 10.57 8.58
CA TYR A 138 15.02 10.98 9.40
C TYR A 138 15.23 12.27 10.19
N LYS A 139 16.48 12.72 10.35
CA LYS A 139 16.78 13.97 11.08
C LYS A 139 16.40 15.23 10.30
N SER A 140 16.36 15.14 8.97
CA SER A 140 16.08 16.28 8.08
C SER A 140 14.92 16.03 7.10
N ASN A 141 14.32 14.84 7.11
CA ASN A 141 13.22 14.48 6.23
C ASN A 141 12.05 13.89 7.02
N PRO A 142 10.80 14.10 6.58
CA PRO A 142 9.66 13.39 7.15
C PRO A 142 9.78 11.88 6.88
N VAL A 143 9.29 11.09 7.81
CA VAL A 143 9.21 9.62 7.68
C VAL A 143 7.76 9.20 7.90
N TYR A 144 7.14 8.66 6.88
CA TYR A 144 5.73 8.23 6.92
C TYR A 144 5.58 6.74 7.24
N MET A 145 6.57 5.93 6.87
CA MET A 145 6.62 4.51 7.18
C MET A 145 8.06 4.10 7.47
N LEU A 146 8.24 3.19 8.43
CA LEU A 146 9.48 2.46 8.61
C LEU A 146 9.34 1.06 8.06
N LEU A 147 10.40 0.54 7.46
CA LEU A 147 10.57 -0.89 7.22
C LEU A 147 11.61 -1.41 8.21
N ILE A 148 11.18 -2.12 9.23
CA ILE A 148 12.08 -2.74 10.19
C ILE A 148 12.56 -4.06 9.58
N ILE A 149 13.84 -4.10 9.23
CA ILE A 149 14.46 -5.22 8.52
C ILE A 149 15.14 -6.12 9.55
N THR A 150 14.42 -7.17 9.91
CA THR A 150 14.82 -8.20 10.88
C THR A 150 14.23 -9.54 10.47
N LYS A 151 14.96 -10.64 10.70
CA LYS A 151 14.47 -12.01 10.44
C LYS A 151 13.63 -12.54 11.57
N ASP A 152 14.03 -12.22 12.78
CA ASP A 152 13.51 -12.81 14.01
C ASP A 152 13.28 -11.72 15.05
N ASN A 153 12.44 -12.01 16.04
CA ASN A 153 12.30 -11.12 17.19
C ASN A 153 11.44 -9.87 16.99
N ASP A 154 10.35 -9.97 16.24
CA ASP A 154 9.35 -8.92 16.08
C ASP A 154 8.91 -8.31 17.42
N LYS A 155 8.84 -9.12 18.45
CA LYS A 155 8.46 -8.73 19.81
C LYS A 155 9.35 -7.62 20.40
N ARG A 156 10.61 -7.54 19.97
CA ARG A 156 11.55 -6.48 20.38
C ARG A 156 11.03 -5.09 20.02
N TYR A 157 10.32 -4.98 18.91
CA TYR A 157 9.75 -3.74 18.41
C TYR A 157 8.28 -3.60 18.79
N ILE A 158 7.51 -4.69 18.70
CA ILE A 158 6.07 -4.65 18.94
C ILE A 158 5.74 -4.35 20.41
N TYR A 159 6.43 -4.98 21.37
CA TYR A 159 6.11 -4.80 22.79
C TYR A 159 6.34 -3.36 23.30
N PRO A 160 7.47 -2.70 23.02
CA PRO A 160 7.66 -1.33 23.50
C PRO A 160 6.92 -0.26 22.72
N TYR A 161 6.54 -0.54 21.44
CA TYR A 161 6.01 0.50 20.55
C TYR A 161 4.61 0.20 20.00
N GLY A 162 3.99 -0.93 20.32
CA GLY A 162 2.68 -1.34 19.81
C GLY A 162 1.52 -0.41 20.17
N GLU A 163 1.68 0.46 21.19
CA GLU A 163 0.71 1.51 21.51
C GLU A 163 0.83 2.74 20.61
N GLN A 164 1.99 2.95 19.97
CA GLN A 164 2.27 4.10 19.10
C GLN A 164 2.31 3.74 17.63
N LEU A 165 2.62 2.49 17.30
CA LEU A 165 2.84 2.01 15.95
C LEU A 165 2.04 0.73 15.67
N THR A 166 1.74 0.53 14.40
CA THR A 166 1.18 -0.71 13.85
C THR A 166 2.26 -1.40 13.01
N PHE A 167 2.37 -2.71 13.14
CA PHE A 167 3.37 -3.53 12.49
C PHE A 167 2.70 -4.57 11.59
N TYR A 168 3.11 -4.66 10.33
CA TYR A 168 2.68 -5.67 9.38
C TYR A 168 3.87 -6.46 8.87
N ARG A 169 3.97 -7.74 9.22
CA ARG A 169 4.99 -8.62 8.63
C ARG A 169 4.52 -9.13 7.28
N ASN A 170 4.93 -8.44 6.24
CA ASN A 170 4.59 -8.75 4.85
C ASN A 170 5.69 -9.52 4.12
N SER A 171 6.85 -9.71 4.72
CA SER A 171 7.94 -10.51 4.18
C SER A 171 8.67 -11.31 5.27
N PRO A 172 9.44 -12.35 4.90
CA PRO A 172 10.28 -13.08 5.86
C PRO A 172 11.38 -12.22 6.48
N TYR A 173 11.65 -11.04 5.94
CA TYR A 173 12.82 -10.22 6.29
C TYR A 173 12.48 -8.88 6.93
N SER A 174 11.20 -8.48 6.91
CA SER A 174 10.84 -7.14 7.38
C SER A 174 9.40 -6.99 7.84
N MET A 175 9.15 -5.93 8.62
CA MET A 175 7.82 -5.46 9.01
C MET A 175 7.62 -4.02 8.51
N ASP A 176 6.54 -3.78 7.76
CA ASP A 176 6.04 -2.43 7.53
C ASP A 176 5.53 -1.86 8.86
N THR A 177 5.93 -0.64 9.18
CA THR A 177 5.63 -0.02 10.47
C THR A 177 5.16 1.41 10.24
N ILE A 178 3.93 1.69 10.64
CA ILE A 178 3.22 2.96 10.46
C ILE A 178 2.64 3.44 11.79
N LEU A 179 2.13 4.66 11.84
CA LEU A 179 1.48 5.19 13.04
C LEU A 179 0.29 4.30 13.47
N LYS A 180 0.06 4.23 14.77
CA LYS A 180 -1.08 3.51 15.33
C LYS A 180 -2.39 4.05 14.80
N GLY A 181 -3.24 3.16 14.33
CA GLY A 181 -4.52 3.51 13.72
C GLY A 181 -4.47 3.77 12.21
N GLU A 182 -3.30 3.94 11.62
CA GLU A 182 -3.17 3.95 10.17
C GLU A 182 -3.33 2.55 9.59
N SER A 183 -3.88 2.48 8.39
CA SER A 183 -4.09 1.29 7.60
C SER A 183 -4.60 1.69 6.21
N LYS A 184 -4.70 0.77 5.27
CA LYS A 184 -5.40 1.03 4.00
C LYS A 184 -6.83 1.55 4.25
N GLN A 185 -7.56 0.99 5.23
CA GLN A 185 -8.88 1.47 5.67
C GLN A 185 -8.85 2.94 6.07
N PHE A 186 -7.92 3.30 6.96
CA PHE A 186 -7.78 4.68 7.42
C PHE A 186 -7.55 5.66 6.26
N GLY A 187 -6.65 5.30 5.35
CA GLY A 187 -6.36 6.13 4.16
C GLY A 187 -7.56 6.30 3.24
N ILE A 188 -8.32 5.23 3.00
CA ILE A 188 -9.56 5.24 2.22
C ILE A 188 -10.61 6.14 2.86
N ASN A 189 -10.89 5.94 4.15
CA ASN A 189 -11.85 6.74 4.89
C ASN A 189 -11.44 8.23 4.93
N THR A 190 -10.15 8.49 5.06
CA THR A 190 -9.61 9.86 5.02
C THR A 190 -9.85 10.51 3.65
N LEU A 191 -9.63 9.78 2.55
CA LEU A 191 -9.88 10.28 1.20
C LEU A 191 -11.37 10.56 1.00
N ILE A 192 -12.23 9.60 1.29
CA ILE A 192 -13.68 9.70 1.12
C ILE A 192 -14.22 10.90 1.89
N LYS A 193 -13.90 11.00 3.20
CA LYS A 193 -14.39 12.06 4.08
C LYS A 193 -13.88 13.45 3.68
N LYS A 194 -12.59 13.58 3.38
CA LYS A 194 -12.02 14.89 3.01
C LYS A 194 -12.55 15.42 1.68
N MET A 195 -12.99 14.53 0.81
CA MET A 195 -13.49 14.89 -0.53
C MET A 195 -15.02 14.95 -0.63
N GLY A 196 -15.74 14.68 0.47
CA GLY A 196 -17.20 14.67 0.49
C GLY A 196 -17.79 13.62 -0.46
N LEU A 197 -17.24 12.39 -0.42
CA LEU A 197 -17.60 11.28 -1.30
C LEU A 197 -18.31 10.13 -0.55
N GLU A 198 -18.84 10.40 0.64
CA GLU A 198 -19.44 9.41 1.53
C GLU A 198 -20.65 8.69 0.93
N ASP A 199 -21.39 9.35 0.05
CA ASP A 199 -22.58 8.79 -0.61
C ASP A 199 -22.26 8.08 -1.93
N VAL A 200 -20.96 7.95 -2.30
CA VAL A 200 -20.56 7.30 -3.56
C VAL A 200 -20.24 5.84 -3.30
N PRO A 201 -20.88 4.89 -4.00
CA PRO A 201 -20.58 3.46 -3.84
C PRO A 201 -19.08 3.13 -4.01
N THR A 202 -18.57 2.29 -3.11
CA THR A 202 -17.15 1.94 -3.02
C THR A 202 -16.90 0.48 -3.32
N TYR A 203 -15.86 0.21 -4.11
CA TYR A 203 -15.42 -1.11 -4.53
C TYR A 203 -13.94 -1.27 -4.21
N ALA A 204 -13.47 -2.45 -3.83
CA ALA A 204 -12.05 -2.70 -3.65
C ALA A 204 -11.64 -4.08 -4.13
N PHE A 205 -10.50 -4.15 -4.80
CA PHE A 205 -9.83 -5.38 -5.22
C PHE A 205 -8.60 -5.61 -4.36
N GLY A 206 -8.46 -6.81 -3.79
CA GLY A 206 -7.32 -7.19 -2.97
C GLY A 206 -7.07 -8.69 -2.92
N ASP A 207 -5.90 -9.08 -2.45
CA ASP A 207 -5.49 -10.49 -2.35
C ASP A 207 -4.76 -10.85 -1.04
N GLY A 208 -4.16 -9.90 -0.35
CA GLY A 208 -3.27 -10.10 0.79
C GLY A 208 -3.83 -9.70 2.16
N THR A 209 -3.06 -9.99 3.20
CA THR A 209 -3.45 -9.71 4.60
C THR A 209 -3.66 -8.22 4.86
N ASN A 210 -2.83 -7.35 4.26
CA ASN A 210 -2.93 -5.90 4.39
C ASN A 210 -4.14 -5.29 3.66
N ASP A 211 -4.86 -6.07 2.83
CA ASP A 211 -6.10 -5.65 2.18
C ASP A 211 -7.35 -5.89 3.05
N ILE A 212 -7.25 -6.75 4.05
CA ILE A 212 -8.38 -7.07 4.91
C ILE A 212 -9.04 -5.81 5.51
N PRO A 213 -8.29 -4.82 6.04
CA PRO A 213 -8.89 -3.58 6.51
C PRO A 213 -9.60 -2.80 5.39
N MET A 214 -9.04 -2.76 4.17
CA MET A 214 -9.66 -2.13 3.01
C MET A 214 -10.98 -2.81 2.63
N LEU A 215 -10.96 -4.14 2.49
CA LEU A 215 -12.13 -4.93 2.09
C LEU A 215 -13.26 -4.87 3.13
N ASN A 216 -12.95 -4.71 4.41
CA ASN A 216 -13.95 -4.52 5.47
C ASN A 216 -14.60 -3.11 5.47
N THR A 217 -14.12 -2.20 4.65
CA THR A 217 -14.52 -0.78 4.69
C THR A 217 -15.41 -0.40 3.51
N VAL A 218 -15.22 -1.05 2.36
CA VAL A 218 -15.96 -0.74 1.13
C VAL A 218 -17.31 -1.45 1.08
N ASP A 219 -18.23 -0.91 0.28
CA ASP A 219 -19.56 -1.50 0.09
C ASP A 219 -19.48 -2.83 -0.67
N HIS A 220 -18.57 -2.95 -1.64
CA HIS A 220 -18.41 -4.11 -2.52
C HIS A 220 -16.96 -4.64 -2.50
N PRO A 221 -16.59 -5.49 -1.52
CA PRO A 221 -15.29 -6.12 -1.48
C PRO A 221 -15.14 -7.24 -2.52
N ILE A 222 -14.03 -7.21 -3.26
CA ILE A 222 -13.73 -8.15 -4.35
C ILE A 222 -12.38 -8.81 -4.06
N ALA A 223 -12.38 -10.14 -3.90
CA ALA A 223 -11.16 -10.92 -3.74
C ALA A 223 -10.63 -11.38 -5.10
N MET A 224 -9.32 -11.27 -5.29
CA MET A 224 -8.66 -11.90 -6.44
C MET A 224 -8.67 -13.43 -6.29
N GLY A 225 -8.75 -14.14 -7.41
CA GLY A 225 -8.74 -15.61 -7.42
C GLY A 225 -7.47 -16.24 -6.84
N ASN A 226 -6.35 -15.50 -6.89
CA ASN A 226 -5.08 -15.85 -6.24
C ASN A 226 -5.02 -15.42 -4.78
N GLY A 227 -6.01 -14.68 -4.26
CA GLY A 227 -6.02 -14.17 -2.90
C GLY A 227 -6.05 -15.27 -1.84
N ILE A 228 -5.58 -14.93 -0.64
CA ILE A 228 -5.61 -15.84 0.53
C ILE A 228 -7.05 -16.09 0.98
N THR A 229 -7.26 -17.20 1.67
CA THR A 229 -8.60 -17.60 2.17
C THR A 229 -9.23 -16.49 3.01
N ALA A 230 -8.47 -15.86 3.91
CA ALA A 230 -8.99 -14.80 4.77
C ALA A 230 -9.51 -13.56 4.01
N VAL A 231 -9.02 -13.28 2.82
CA VAL A 231 -9.51 -12.24 1.91
C VAL A 231 -10.77 -12.70 1.19
N LYS A 232 -10.76 -13.94 0.67
CA LYS A 232 -11.92 -14.54 -0.01
C LYS A 232 -13.15 -14.67 0.90
N ASP A 233 -12.94 -14.97 2.18
CA ASP A 233 -14.03 -15.11 3.16
C ASP A 233 -14.75 -13.77 3.46
N ARG A 234 -14.15 -12.64 3.07
CA ARG A 234 -14.70 -11.28 3.27
C ARG A 234 -15.28 -10.67 2.01
N ALA A 235 -15.03 -11.30 0.88
CA ALA A 235 -15.43 -10.76 -0.41
C ALA A 235 -16.90 -11.04 -0.72
N GLU A 236 -17.60 -10.06 -1.28
CA GLU A 236 -18.90 -10.25 -1.93
C GLU A 236 -18.73 -11.04 -3.23
N TYR A 237 -17.62 -10.85 -3.93
CA TYR A 237 -17.30 -11.52 -5.19
C TYR A 237 -15.84 -11.96 -5.23
N ILE A 238 -15.63 -13.21 -5.65
CA ILE A 238 -14.30 -13.75 -5.94
C ILE A 238 -14.13 -13.77 -7.46
N THR A 239 -13.25 -12.91 -7.96
CA THR A 239 -12.92 -12.83 -9.39
C THR A 239 -11.86 -13.86 -9.80
N ALA A 240 -11.48 -13.91 -11.07
CA ALA A 240 -10.37 -14.72 -11.54
C ALA A 240 -9.03 -14.23 -10.96
N LYS A 241 -7.94 -14.97 -11.20
CA LYS A 241 -6.61 -14.53 -10.77
C LYS A 241 -6.19 -13.26 -11.51
N ASN A 242 -5.26 -12.52 -10.93
CA ASN A 242 -4.68 -11.32 -11.53
C ASN A 242 -4.07 -11.58 -12.92
N THR A 243 -3.52 -12.79 -13.16
CA THR A 243 -2.96 -13.22 -14.44
C THR A 243 -3.99 -13.83 -15.41
N GLU A 244 -5.25 -13.91 -15.02
CA GLU A 244 -6.34 -14.54 -15.78
C GLU A 244 -7.48 -13.53 -16.05
N GLY A 245 -7.18 -12.24 -16.09
CA GLY A 245 -8.15 -11.16 -16.38
C GLY A 245 -9.10 -10.84 -15.23
N GLY A 246 -8.73 -11.17 -13.98
CA GLY A 246 -9.58 -10.99 -12.81
C GLY A 246 -10.06 -9.55 -12.58
N ILE A 247 -9.21 -8.54 -12.83
CA ILE A 247 -9.61 -7.13 -12.73
C ILE A 247 -10.75 -6.81 -13.69
N ILE A 248 -10.61 -7.18 -14.96
CA ILE A 248 -11.63 -6.88 -15.98
C ILE A 248 -12.92 -7.64 -15.68
N GLN A 249 -12.81 -8.91 -15.26
CA GLN A 249 -13.97 -9.71 -14.88
C GLN A 249 -14.73 -9.09 -13.72
N GLY A 250 -14.04 -8.69 -12.64
CA GLY A 250 -14.67 -8.05 -11.49
C GLY A 250 -15.32 -6.70 -11.83
N LEU A 251 -14.65 -5.87 -12.61
CA LEU A 251 -15.22 -4.60 -13.07
C LEU A 251 -16.50 -4.80 -13.92
N ARG A 252 -16.53 -5.81 -14.78
CA ARG A 252 -17.71 -6.15 -15.60
C ARG A 252 -18.84 -6.71 -14.76
N HIS A 253 -18.54 -7.56 -13.77
CA HIS A 253 -19.54 -8.13 -12.86
C HIS A 253 -20.39 -7.06 -12.18
N PHE A 254 -19.76 -5.97 -11.77
CA PHE A 254 -20.43 -4.82 -11.14
C PHE A 254 -20.83 -3.71 -12.11
N ASN A 255 -20.81 -3.96 -13.43
CA ASN A 255 -21.14 -2.97 -14.47
C ASN A 255 -20.30 -1.68 -14.38
N LEU A 256 -19.09 -1.74 -13.84
CA LEU A 256 -18.18 -0.61 -13.77
C LEU A 256 -17.41 -0.39 -15.08
N LEU A 257 -17.28 -1.42 -15.89
CA LEU A 257 -16.67 -1.41 -17.21
C LEU A 257 -17.70 -1.86 -18.25
N ARG A 258 -17.83 -1.07 -19.30
CA ARG A 258 -18.70 -1.37 -20.47
C ARG A 258 -17.92 -2.05 -21.57
#